data_46254c88d0898e6be6944bd4bacdacf1
#
_entry.id   46254c88d0898e6be6944bd4bacdacf1
#
_cell.length_a   1.000
_cell.length_b   1.000
_cell.length_c   1.000
_cell.angle_alpha   90.00
_cell.angle_beta   90.00
_cell.angle_gamma   90.00
#
_symmetry.space_group_name_H-M   'P 1'
#
loop_
_entity.id
_entity.type
_entity.pdbx_description
1 polymer ?
#
loop_
_entity_poly.entity_id
_entity_poly.type
_entity_poly.pdbx_seq_one_letter_code
_entity_poly.pdbx_strand_id
1 'polypeptide(L)'
;MKKLSSVLVLFLFIPFFTFASQVGDRTIPVEVAQLSDSLKRMYAPDKRVALFDVDYSFAGKNVMLRGVTTSAEAKAALLQGLAKVDYKVMDCIQVLPDVKGLEGKTYGIINVSVANLRAAPDFSSEMMTQGLMGMPVHVLQRDGWIHIQTPDNYIAWVHRVGVHLVNEAEMAAWNNAEKIVVTAHYGFVYSKPDRTSQTISD
;
A
#
# COMPACT_ATOMS: atom_id res chain seq x y z
N MET A 1 -16.04 -21.41 71.31
CA MET A 1 -16.52 -20.12 70.77
C MET A 1 -15.64 -19.78 69.57
N LYS A 2 -16.11 -20.09 68.33
CA LYS A 2 -15.36 -19.79 67.09
C LYS A 2 -15.96 -18.50 66.47
N LYS A 3 -15.10 -17.47 66.30
CA LYS A 3 -15.47 -16.21 65.70
C LYS A 3 -15.49 -16.42 64.18
N LEU A 4 -16.66 -16.20 63.55
CA LEU A 4 -16.85 -16.18 62.14
C LEU A 4 -16.44 -14.79 61.62
N SER A 5 -15.38 -14.70 60.83
CA SER A 5 -14.93 -13.46 60.20
C SER A 5 -15.64 -13.31 58.84
N SER A 6 -16.55 -12.32 58.78
CA SER A 6 -17.30 -11.99 57.55
C SER A 6 -16.38 -11.20 56.63
N VAL A 7 -16.00 -11.80 55.48
CA VAL A 7 -15.27 -11.11 54.42
C VAL A 7 -16.33 -10.44 53.54
N LEU A 8 -16.37 -9.10 53.59
CA LEU A 8 -17.18 -8.26 52.71
C LEU A 8 -16.49 -8.13 51.34
N VAL A 9 -16.97 -8.84 50.32
CA VAL A 9 -16.49 -8.70 48.94
C VAL A 9 -17.18 -7.50 48.35
N LEU A 10 -16.43 -6.40 48.21
CA LEU A 10 -16.86 -5.18 47.53
C LEU A 10 -16.79 -5.41 46.00
N PHE A 11 -17.92 -5.66 45.33
CA PHE A 11 -18.00 -5.66 43.89
C PHE A 11 -17.85 -4.25 43.36
N LEU A 12 -16.68 -3.96 42.83
CA LEU A 12 -16.42 -2.72 42.05
C LEU A 12 -17.16 -2.87 40.71
N PHE A 13 -18.27 -2.18 40.56
CA PHE A 13 -19.01 -2.05 39.30
C PHE A 13 -18.20 -1.11 38.40
N ILE A 14 -17.35 -1.67 37.51
CA ILE A 14 -16.72 -0.91 36.43
C ILE A 14 -17.79 -0.74 35.34
N PRO A 15 -18.25 0.48 35.04
CA PRO A 15 -19.17 0.68 33.93
C PRO A 15 -18.41 0.33 32.65
N PHE A 16 -18.82 -0.75 32.01
CA PHE A 16 -18.43 -1.08 30.65
C PHE A 16 -19.00 0.03 29.75
N PHE A 17 -18.14 1.01 29.42
CA PHE A 17 -18.45 1.94 28.35
C PHE A 17 -18.46 1.14 27.05
N THR A 18 -19.61 0.66 26.64
CA THR A 18 -19.84 0.16 25.29
C THR A 18 -19.67 1.35 24.37
N PHE A 19 -18.51 1.43 23.73
CA PHE A 19 -18.31 2.23 22.54
C PHE A 19 -19.27 1.64 21.48
N ALA A 20 -20.52 2.13 21.46
CA ALA A 20 -21.39 1.90 20.33
C ALA A 20 -20.66 2.51 19.13
N SER A 21 -20.12 1.67 18.25
CA SER A 21 -19.64 2.10 16.96
C SER A 21 -20.85 2.68 16.23
N GLN A 22 -20.99 4.00 16.28
CA GLN A 22 -21.88 4.71 15.37
C GLN A 22 -21.33 4.39 13.97
N VAL A 23 -22.02 3.51 13.25
CA VAL A 23 -21.87 3.36 11.82
C VAL A 23 -22.24 4.73 11.25
N GLY A 24 -21.24 5.57 11.01
CA GLY A 24 -21.42 6.88 10.41
C GLY A 24 -22.17 6.70 9.10
N ASP A 25 -23.08 7.61 8.80
CA ASP A 25 -23.79 7.65 7.54
C ASP A 25 -22.77 7.58 6.40
N ARG A 26 -22.86 6.51 5.57
CA ARG A 26 -21.95 6.28 4.43
C ARG A 26 -22.34 7.11 3.22
N THR A 27 -23.36 7.94 3.34
CA THR A 27 -23.81 8.82 2.27
C THR A 27 -22.83 9.98 2.13
N ILE A 28 -22.02 9.97 1.07
CA ILE A 28 -21.10 11.07 0.78
C ILE A 28 -21.92 12.28 0.31
N PRO A 29 -21.81 13.44 0.94
CA PRO A 29 -22.47 14.67 0.48
C PRO A 29 -22.12 14.98 -0.99
N VAL A 30 -23.09 15.49 -1.74
CA VAL A 30 -22.97 15.68 -3.19
C VAL A 30 -21.77 16.58 -3.56
N GLU A 31 -21.56 17.65 -2.80
CA GLU A 31 -20.43 18.57 -2.99
C GLU A 31 -19.07 17.89 -2.79
N VAL A 32 -18.98 16.96 -1.83
CA VAL A 32 -17.75 16.20 -1.56
C VAL A 32 -17.53 15.14 -2.64
N ALA A 33 -18.58 14.47 -3.09
CA ALA A 33 -18.52 13.51 -4.18
C ALA A 33 -18.03 14.18 -5.47
N GLN A 34 -18.61 15.34 -5.83
CA GLN A 34 -18.21 16.10 -7.02
C GLN A 34 -16.75 16.57 -6.94
N LEU A 35 -16.31 17.07 -5.78
CA LEU A 35 -14.92 17.44 -5.55
C LEU A 35 -13.99 16.24 -5.73
N SER A 36 -14.31 15.12 -5.07
CA SER A 36 -13.54 13.88 -5.16
C SER A 36 -13.42 13.38 -6.59
N ASP A 37 -14.54 13.31 -7.33
CA ASP A 37 -14.56 12.88 -8.72
C ASP A 37 -13.77 13.81 -9.65
N SER A 38 -13.83 15.13 -9.39
CA SER A 38 -13.04 16.10 -10.14
C SER A 38 -11.54 15.89 -9.92
N LEU A 39 -11.11 15.73 -8.68
CA LEU A 39 -9.71 15.48 -8.33
C LEU A 39 -9.22 14.14 -8.87
N LYS A 40 -10.05 13.10 -8.79
CA LYS A 40 -9.73 11.79 -9.35
C LYS A 40 -9.51 11.85 -10.86
N ARG A 41 -10.39 12.56 -11.59
CA ARG A 41 -10.21 12.76 -13.03
C ARG A 41 -8.97 13.58 -13.39
N MET A 42 -8.58 14.52 -12.53
CA MET A 42 -7.43 15.38 -12.78
C MET A 42 -6.10 14.71 -12.45
N TYR A 43 -6.00 14.02 -11.31
CA TYR A 43 -4.74 13.52 -10.77
C TYR A 43 -4.53 12.01 -10.90
N ALA A 44 -5.62 11.23 -11.03
CA ALA A 44 -5.58 9.78 -11.15
C ALA A 44 -6.68 9.28 -12.09
N PRO A 45 -6.68 9.73 -13.37
CA PRO A 45 -7.69 9.33 -14.35
C PRO A 45 -7.62 7.84 -14.67
N ASP A 46 -6.46 7.24 -14.55
CA ASP A 46 -6.23 5.81 -14.70
C ASP A 46 -5.57 5.24 -13.42
N LYS A 47 -6.34 4.43 -12.69
CA LYS A 47 -5.88 3.79 -11.44
C LYS A 47 -4.70 2.83 -11.63
N ARG A 48 -4.39 2.46 -12.87
CA ARG A 48 -3.26 1.60 -13.21
C ARG A 48 -1.92 2.34 -13.16
N VAL A 49 -1.94 3.67 -13.23
CA VAL A 49 -0.72 4.48 -13.27
C VAL A 49 -0.64 5.55 -12.17
N ALA A 50 -1.78 5.89 -11.57
CA ALA A 50 -1.85 6.84 -10.45
C ALA A 50 -2.97 6.44 -9.50
N LEU A 51 -2.77 6.68 -8.20
CA LEU A 51 -3.73 6.33 -7.17
C LEU A 51 -4.33 7.60 -6.54
N PHE A 52 -5.66 7.60 -6.43
CA PHE A 52 -6.44 8.47 -5.57
C PHE A 52 -7.58 7.63 -5.01
N ASP A 53 -7.25 6.85 -3.98
CA ASP A 53 -8.16 5.92 -3.32
C ASP A 53 -8.39 6.40 -1.90
N VAL A 54 -9.47 7.15 -1.72
CA VAL A 54 -9.80 7.85 -0.48
C VAL A 54 -11.21 7.50 -0.06
N ASP A 55 -11.33 6.94 1.13
CA ASP A 55 -12.58 6.67 1.82
C ASP A 55 -12.96 7.85 2.73
N TYR A 56 -14.26 8.09 2.83
CA TYR A 56 -14.86 9.17 3.61
C TYR A 56 -15.77 8.60 4.69
N SER A 57 -15.63 9.09 5.91
CA SER A 57 -16.53 8.79 7.03
C SER A 57 -16.99 10.08 7.68
N PHE A 58 -18.31 10.33 7.69
CA PHE A 58 -18.91 11.58 8.16
C PHE A 58 -19.58 11.42 9.52
N ALA A 59 -19.44 12.46 10.37
CA ALA A 59 -20.18 12.64 11.60
C ALA A 59 -20.56 14.12 11.71
N GLY A 60 -21.71 14.52 11.14
CA GLY A 60 -22.10 15.91 10.96
C GLY A 60 -21.08 16.67 10.10
N LYS A 61 -20.50 17.74 10.64
CA LYS A 61 -19.44 18.53 9.98
C LYS A 61 -18.01 17.92 10.16
N ASN A 62 -17.87 16.83 10.88
CA ASN A 62 -16.57 16.15 10.96
C ASN A 62 -16.45 15.10 9.85
N VAL A 63 -15.33 15.08 9.16
CA VAL A 63 -15.02 14.08 8.16
C VAL A 63 -13.67 13.45 8.47
N MET A 64 -13.61 12.12 8.47
CA MET A 64 -12.39 11.37 8.51
C MET A 64 -12.09 10.89 7.10
N LEU A 65 -10.87 11.17 6.64
CA LEU A 65 -10.34 10.73 5.34
C LEU A 65 -9.34 9.61 5.58
N ARG A 66 -9.50 8.50 4.88
CA ARG A 66 -8.54 7.38 4.92
C ARG A 66 -8.23 6.94 3.51
N GLY A 67 -7.04 6.41 3.31
CA GLY A 67 -6.66 5.83 2.04
C GLY A 67 -5.30 6.27 1.57
N VAL A 68 -5.08 6.16 0.27
CA VAL A 68 -3.78 6.41 -0.35
C VAL A 68 -3.91 7.27 -1.60
N THR A 69 -2.86 8.04 -1.87
CA THR A 69 -2.70 8.74 -3.15
C THR A 69 -1.23 8.78 -3.56
N THR A 70 -0.97 8.77 -4.84
CA THR A 70 0.38 9.02 -5.39
C THR A 70 0.66 10.50 -5.64
N SER A 71 -0.35 11.40 -5.44
CA SER A 71 -0.19 12.84 -5.62
C SER A 71 -0.41 13.60 -4.32
N ALA A 72 0.65 14.28 -3.85
CA ALA A 72 0.57 15.21 -2.72
C ALA A 72 -0.33 16.42 -3.04
N GLU A 73 -0.34 16.86 -4.30
CA GLU A 73 -1.15 17.97 -4.80
C GLU A 73 -2.63 17.62 -4.76
N ALA A 74 -3.00 16.39 -5.15
CA ALA A 74 -4.38 15.91 -5.07
C ALA A 74 -4.89 15.90 -3.62
N LYS A 75 -4.05 15.42 -2.69
CA LYS A 75 -4.36 15.46 -1.25
C LYS A 75 -4.55 16.89 -0.76
N ALA A 76 -3.62 17.80 -1.08
CA ALA A 76 -3.71 19.20 -0.69
C ALA A 76 -4.98 19.88 -1.24
N ALA A 77 -5.31 19.64 -2.52
CA ALA A 77 -6.51 20.16 -3.16
C ALA A 77 -7.79 19.63 -2.51
N LEU A 78 -7.83 18.35 -2.12
CA LEU A 78 -8.96 17.77 -1.38
C LEU A 78 -9.17 18.48 -0.02
N LEU A 79 -8.09 18.61 0.77
CA LEU A 79 -8.15 19.27 2.08
C LEU A 79 -8.61 20.73 1.98
N GLN A 80 -8.10 21.47 0.99
CA GLN A 80 -8.51 22.85 0.73
C GLN A 80 -9.97 22.94 0.29
N GLY A 81 -10.44 22.02 -0.56
CA GLY A 81 -11.82 21.96 -0.99
C GLY A 81 -12.79 21.71 0.16
N LEU A 82 -12.47 20.75 1.03
CA LEU A 82 -13.28 20.44 2.20
C LEU A 82 -13.31 21.59 3.23
N ALA A 83 -12.19 22.30 3.40
CA ALA A 83 -12.17 23.49 4.26
C ALA A 83 -13.08 24.62 3.75
N LYS A 84 -13.24 24.78 2.43
CA LYS A 84 -14.13 25.78 1.82
C LYS A 84 -15.62 25.50 2.09
N VAL A 85 -15.99 24.23 2.27
CA VAL A 85 -17.37 23.83 2.61
C VAL A 85 -17.56 23.55 4.10
N ASP A 86 -16.68 24.09 4.94
CA ASP A 86 -16.76 24.12 6.42
C ASP A 86 -16.76 22.71 7.06
N TYR A 87 -16.02 21.76 6.50
CA TYR A 87 -15.77 20.48 7.15
C TYR A 87 -14.54 20.53 8.06
N LYS A 88 -14.65 19.92 9.24
CA LYS A 88 -13.51 19.62 10.12
C LYS A 88 -12.91 18.30 9.73
N VAL A 89 -11.71 18.33 9.17
CA VAL A 89 -11.07 17.17 8.56
C VAL A 89 -10.12 16.48 9.53
N MET A 90 -10.30 15.16 9.72
CA MET A 90 -9.28 14.26 10.26
C MET A 90 -8.59 13.58 9.07
N ASP A 91 -7.39 14.03 8.77
CA ASP A 91 -6.61 13.55 7.63
C ASP A 91 -5.78 12.31 8.02
N CYS A 92 -6.16 11.16 7.46
CA CYS A 92 -5.43 9.90 7.53
C CYS A 92 -5.09 9.38 6.11
N ILE A 93 -4.99 10.28 5.12
CA ILE A 93 -4.57 9.93 3.77
C ILE A 93 -3.04 9.80 3.75
N GLN A 94 -2.55 8.65 3.30
CA GLN A 94 -1.14 8.42 3.08
C GLN A 94 -0.75 8.82 1.66
N VAL A 95 0.32 9.61 1.54
CA VAL A 95 0.94 9.90 0.23
C VAL A 95 2.00 8.84 -0.03
N LEU A 96 1.91 8.21 -1.19
CA LEU A 96 2.85 7.18 -1.62
C LEU A 96 3.99 7.78 -2.47
N PRO A 97 5.21 7.23 -2.39
CA PRO A 97 5.59 6.06 -1.59
C PRO A 97 5.63 6.34 -0.08
N ASP A 98 5.30 5.31 0.72
CA ASP A 98 5.46 5.33 2.17
C ASP A 98 6.93 5.17 2.58
N VAL A 99 7.69 6.22 2.45
CA VAL A 99 9.13 6.22 2.74
C VAL A 99 9.43 5.71 4.16
N LYS A 100 8.59 6.07 5.14
CA LYS A 100 8.78 5.68 6.53
C LYS A 100 8.47 4.19 6.74
N GLY A 101 7.34 3.70 6.26
CA GLY A 101 6.96 2.29 6.37
C GLY A 101 7.86 1.37 5.55
N LEU A 102 8.50 1.89 4.51
CA LEU A 102 9.50 1.20 3.69
C LEU A 102 10.93 1.33 4.22
N GLU A 103 11.15 2.05 5.32
CA GLU A 103 12.50 2.26 5.91
C GLU A 103 13.50 2.85 4.88
N GLY A 104 13.01 3.73 3.99
CA GLY A 104 13.79 4.34 2.91
C GLY A 104 14.02 3.45 1.68
N LYS A 105 13.53 2.20 1.68
CA LYS A 105 13.66 1.27 0.54
C LYS A 105 12.49 1.44 -0.43
N THR A 106 12.50 2.55 -1.15
CA THR A 106 11.45 2.91 -2.12
C THR A 106 11.67 2.35 -3.52
N TYR A 107 12.65 1.46 -3.67
CA TYR A 107 12.93 0.73 -4.90
C TYR A 107 12.96 -0.77 -4.64
N GLY A 108 12.85 -1.54 -5.72
CA GLY A 108 12.94 -2.98 -5.68
C GLY A 108 13.48 -3.55 -6.98
N ILE A 109 13.95 -4.79 -6.93
CA ILE A 109 14.40 -5.55 -8.08
C ILE A 109 13.64 -6.88 -8.06
N ILE A 110 13.02 -7.24 -9.16
CA ILE A 110 12.36 -8.55 -9.29
C ILE A 110 13.43 -9.63 -9.17
N ASN A 111 13.25 -10.58 -8.26
CA ASN A 111 14.25 -11.59 -7.90
C ASN A 111 13.80 -13.04 -8.15
N VAL A 112 12.71 -13.22 -8.90
CA VAL A 112 12.22 -14.53 -9.39
C VAL A 112 12.15 -14.48 -10.91
N SER A 113 12.17 -15.66 -11.57
CA SER A 113 12.13 -15.78 -13.04
C SER A 113 11.03 -14.90 -13.63
N VAL A 114 9.80 -15.08 -13.11
CA VAL A 114 8.61 -14.31 -13.47
C VAL A 114 7.80 -14.02 -12.22
N ALA A 115 7.61 -12.75 -11.91
CA ALA A 115 6.74 -12.30 -10.84
C ALA A 115 5.35 -11.96 -11.40
N ASN A 116 4.30 -12.60 -10.90
CA ASN A 116 2.93 -12.22 -11.24
C ASN A 116 2.54 -10.96 -10.49
N LEU A 117 2.15 -9.93 -11.22
CA LEU A 117 1.68 -8.64 -10.73
C LEU A 117 0.16 -8.61 -10.76
N ARG A 118 -0.48 -8.34 -9.61
CA ARG A 118 -1.91 -8.53 -9.40
C ARG A 118 -2.65 -7.24 -9.05
N ALA A 119 -3.95 -7.23 -9.30
CA ALA A 119 -4.83 -6.08 -9.02
C ALA A 119 -5.01 -5.82 -7.50
N ALA A 120 -4.91 -6.87 -6.68
CA ALA A 120 -5.03 -6.79 -5.22
C ALA A 120 -4.01 -7.72 -4.54
N PRO A 121 -3.69 -7.52 -3.25
CA PRO A 121 -2.71 -8.33 -2.51
C PRO A 121 -3.27 -9.71 -2.12
N ASP A 122 -3.68 -10.48 -3.12
CA ASP A 122 -4.28 -11.80 -2.98
C ASP A 122 -3.92 -12.69 -4.18
N PHE A 123 -3.65 -13.98 -3.93
CA PHE A 123 -3.32 -14.96 -4.98
C PHE A 123 -4.49 -15.27 -5.92
N SER A 124 -5.72 -15.07 -5.49
CA SER A 124 -6.94 -15.24 -6.31
C SER A 124 -7.28 -14.00 -7.15
N SER A 125 -6.62 -12.86 -6.87
CA SER A 125 -6.83 -11.61 -7.61
C SER A 125 -6.38 -11.72 -9.06
N GLU A 126 -6.99 -10.92 -9.92
CA GLU A 126 -6.63 -10.81 -11.33
C GLU A 126 -5.14 -10.53 -11.53
N MET A 127 -4.51 -11.28 -12.43
CA MET A 127 -3.15 -11.01 -12.89
C MET A 127 -3.18 -9.88 -13.91
N MET A 128 -2.57 -8.75 -13.56
CA MET A 128 -2.55 -7.54 -14.38
C MET A 128 -1.44 -7.58 -15.43
N THR A 129 -0.24 -7.98 -15.01
CA THR A 129 0.96 -8.10 -15.85
C THR A 129 1.99 -8.96 -15.13
N GLN A 130 3.19 -9.05 -15.67
CA GLN A 130 4.30 -9.82 -15.13
C GLN A 130 5.59 -8.99 -15.11
N GLY A 131 6.44 -9.23 -14.11
CA GLY A 131 7.78 -8.69 -14.02
C GLY A 131 8.81 -9.80 -14.20
N LEU A 132 9.85 -9.56 -14.99
CA LEU A 132 10.94 -10.50 -15.20
C LEU A 132 12.07 -10.26 -14.19
N MET A 133 12.85 -11.30 -13.91
CA MET A 133 14.04 -11.19 -13.05
C MET A 133 14.95 -10.06 -13.49
N GLY A 134 15.40 -9.26 -12.52
CA GLY A 134 16.25 -8.10 -12.73
C GLY A 134 15.51 -6.82 -13.09
N MET A 135 14.19 -6.86 -13.31
CA MET A 135 13.42 -5.64 -13.59
C MET A 135 13.41 -4.71 -12.36
N PRO A 136 13.88 -3.45 -12.50
CA PRO A 136 13.76 -2.47 -11.43
C PRO A 136 12.31 -2.00 -11.32
N VAL A 137 11.87 -1.71 -10.09
CA VAL A 137 10.52 -1.20 -9.81
C VAL A 137 10.58 -0.12 -8.74
N HIS A 138 9.63 0.81 -8.76
CA HIS A 138 9.36 1.67 -7.60
C HIS A 138 8.48 0.93 -6.61
N VAL A 139 8.79 1.08 -5.32
CA VAL A 139 8.00 0.48 -4.25
C VAL A 139 7.19 1.57 -3.59
N LEU A 140 5.88 1.42 -3.59
CA LEU A 140 4.93 2.40 -3.08
C LEU A 140 4.60 2.16 -1.60
N GLN A 141 4.30 0.91 -1.25
CA GLN A 141 4.00 0.50 0.13
C GLN A 141 4.15 -1.02 0.29
N ARG A 142 4.18 -1.48 1.55
CA ARG A 142 4.18 -2.90 1.89
C ARG A 142 3.14 -3.21 2.98
N ASP A 143 2.40 -4.28 2.78
CA ASP A 143 1.49 -4.85 3.77
C ASP A 143 1.28 -6.34 3.45
N GLY A 144 2.23 -7.21 3.89
CA GLY A 144 2.27 -8.62 3.51
C GLY A 144 2.61 -8.87 2.04
N TRP A 145 2.10 -8.04 1.17
CA TRP A 145 2.45 -7.89 -0.25
C TRP A 145 3.19 -6.56 -0.47
N ILE A 146 3.78 -6.40 -1.66
CA ILE A 146 4.47 -5.18 -2.06
C ILE A 146 3.66 -4.50 -3.17
N HIS A 147 3.25 -3.26 -2.96
CA HIS A 147 2.64 -2.43 -4.00
C HIS A 147 3.75 -1.73 -4.75
N ILE A 148 3.85 -1.99 -6.04
CA ILE A 148 4.94 -1.50 -6.87
C ILE A 148 4.41 -0.71 -8.06
N GLN A 149 5.30 0.08 -8.66
CA GLN A 149 5.11 0.67 -9.97
C GLN A 149 6.25 0.20 -10.88
N THR A 150 5.89 -0.37 -12.02
CA THR A 150 6.81 -0.86 -13.05
C THR A 150 7.43 0.29 -13.86
N PRO A 151 8.48 0.06 -14.65
CA PRO A 151 9.11 1.10 -15.48
C PRO A 151 8.15 1.75 -16.51
N ASP A 152 7.12 1.03 -16.94
CA ASP A 152 6.03 1.54 -17.80
C ASP A 152 4.89 2.18 -17.02
N ASN A 153 5.15 2.54 -15.75
CA ASN A 153 4.25 3.19 -14.79
C ASN A 153 3.06 2.34 -14.32
N TYR A 154 3.02 1.05 -14.59
CA TYR A 154 1.90 0.22 -14.17
C TYR A 154 1.97 -0.09 -12.67
N ILE A 155 0.89 0.21 -11.94
CA ILE A 155 0.79 -0.02 -10.50
C ILE A 155 0.10 -1.36 -10.25
N ALA A 156 0.74 -2.23 -9.48
CA ALA A 156 0.20 -3.55 -9.15
C ALA A 156 0.82 -4.11 -7.86
N TRP A 157 0.23 -5.17 -7.35
CA TRP A 157 0.70 -5.89 -6.18
C TRP A 157 1.54 -7.11 -6.58
N VAL A 158 2.68 -7.27 -5.94
CA VAL A 158 3.54 -8.44 -6.06
C VAL A 158 3.73 -9.12 -4.71
N HIS A 159 3.79 -10.45 -4.71
CA HIS A 159 4.09 -11.16 -3.47
C HIS A 159 5.53 -10.85 -3.01
N ARG A 160 5.69 -10.65 -1.70
CA ARG A 160 6.94 -10.17 -1.07
C ARG A 160 8.20 -10.97 -1.42
N VAL A 161 8.06 -12.25 -1.75
CA VAL A 161 9.21 -13.11 -2.14
C VAL A 161 9.70 -12.82 -3.55
N GLY A 162 8.91 -12.14 -4.39
CA GLY A 162 9.25 -11.83 -5.77
C GLY A 162 10.02 -10.52 -5.96
N VAL A 163 10.30 -9.77 -4.88
CA VAL A 163 10.98 -8.46 -4.95
C VAL A 163 12.01 -8.34 -3.86
N HIS A 164 13.21 -7.99 -4.24
CA HIS A 164 14.27 -7.56 -3.33
C HIS A 164 14.19 -6.04 -3.15
N LEU A 165 13.91 -5.59 -1.91
CA LEU A 165 13.79 -4.15 -1.60
C LEU A 165 15.15 -3.52 -1.44
N VAL A 166 15.35 -2.39 -2.10
CA VAL A 166 16.61 -1.63 -2.11
C VAL A 166 16.35 -0.13 -1.87
N ASN A 167 17.36 0.56 -1.35
CA ASN A 167 17.36 2.01 -1.26
C ASN A 167 17.89 2.65 -2.57
N GLU A 168 17.91 3.96 -2.63
CA GLU A 168 18.35 4.71 -3.80
C GLU A 168 19.81 4.42 -4.19
N ALA A 169 20.72 4.32 -3.22
CA ALA A 169 22.14 4.04 -3.46
C ALA A 169 22.35 2.62 -4.02
N GLU A 170 21.62 1.64 -3.46
CA GLU A 170 21.64 0.25 -3.94
C GLU A 170 21.04 0.14 -5.35
N MET A 171 19.97 0.89 -5.64
CA MET A 171 19.39 0.97 -6.98
C MET A 171 20.35 1.62 -7.98
N ALA A 172 21.02 2.68 -7.59
CA ALA A 172 22.05 3.32 -8.43
C ALA A 172 23.21 2.36 -8.73
N ALA A 173 23.66 1.61 -7.72
CA ALA A 173 24.69 0.56 -7.92
C ALA A 173 24.18 -0.53 -8.86
N TRP A 174 22.92 -0.98 -8.71
CA TRP A 174 22.32 -1.94 -9.63
C TRP A 174 22.27 -1.41 -11.06
N ASN A 175 21.86 -0.17 -11.26
CA ASN A 175 21.75 0.43 -12.59
C ASN A 175 23.12 0.54 -13.31
N ASN A 176 24.18 0.78 -12.56
CA ASN A 176 25.55 0.91 -13.06
C ASN A 176 26.30 -0.43 -13.18
N ALA A 177 25.78 -1.50 -12.60
CA ALA A 177 26.42 -2.81 -12.69
C ALA A 177 26.36 -3.40 -14.10
N GLU A 178 27.37 -4.17 -14.45
CA GLU A 178 27.36 -5.01 -15.64
C GLU A 178 26.20 -6.01 -15.57
N LYS A 179 25.46 -6.15 -16.66
CA LYS A 179 24.30 -7.03 -16.74
C LYS A 179 24.43 -8.00 -17.92
N ILE A 180 23.96 -9.21 -17.68
CA ILE A 180 23.78 -10.19 -18.76
C ILE A 180 22.27 -10.34 -19.03
N VAL A 181 21.90 -10.52 -20.28
CA VAL A 181 20.55 -10.80 -20.71
C VAL A 181 20.49 -12.21 -21.26
N VAL A 182 19.61 -13.03 -20.70
CA VAL A 182 19.35 -14.39 -21.23
C VAL A 182 18.45 -14.23 -22.45
N THR A 183 18.94 -14.62 -23.63
CA THR A 183 18.19 -14.55 -24.90
C THR A 183 17.67 -15.92 -25.34
N ALA A 184 18.01 -17.00 -24.63
CA ALA A 184 17.49 -18.33 -24.89
C ALA A 184 16.00 -18.40 -24.48
N HIS A 185 15.19 -19.11 -25.27
CA HIS A 185 13.77 -19.31 -24.97
C HIS A 185 13.52 -20.15 -23.71
N TYR A 186 14.50 -20.99 -23.36
CA TYR A 186 14.47 -21.83 -22.18
C TYR A 186 15.91 -22.13 -21.71
N GLY A 187 16.12 -22.12 -20.40
CA GLY A 187 17.40 -22.42 -19.79
C GLY A 187 17.36 -22.20 -18.29
N PHE A 188 18.36 -22.75 -17.59
CA PHE A 188 18.50 -22.55 -16.16
C PHE A 188 19.65 -21.59 -15.86
N VAL A 189 19.44 -20.69 -14.91
CA VAL A 189 20.48 -19.85 -14.32
C VAL A 189 20.86 -20.46 -12.98
N TYR A 190 22.15 -20.78 -12.81
CA TYR A 190 22.67 -21.43 -11.61
C TYR A 190 23.39 -20.43 -10.71
N SER A 191 23.38 -20.68 -9.39
CA SER A 191 24.06 -19.85 -8.40
C SER A 191 25.60 -19.88 -8.50
N LYS A 192 26.15 -20.90 -9.18
CA LYS A 192 27.57 -21.07 -9.46
C LYS A 192 27.73 -21.65 -10.87
N PRO A 193 28.93 -21.56 -11.49
CA PRO A 193 29.20 -22.18 -12.80
C PRO A 193 29.28 -23.71 -12.70
N ASP A 194 28.27 -24.33 -12.09
CA ASP A 194 28.14 -25.74 -11.85
C ASP A 194 26.65 -26.12 -11.90
N ARG A 195 26.31 -27.07 -12.78
CA ARG A 195 24.93 -27.55 -12.98
C ARG A 195 24.35 -28.33 -11.78
N THR A 196 25.18 -28.70 -10.81
CA THR A 196 24.73 -29.30 -9.55
C THR A 196 24.42 -28.25 -8.47
N SER A 197 24.74 -26.96 -8.73
CA SER A 197 24.44 -25.89 -7.83
C SER A 197 22.95 -25.48 -7.90
N GLN A 198 22.49 -24.72 -6.92
CA GLN A 198 21.12 -24.27 -6.85
C GLN A 198 20.71 -23.49 -8.10
N THR A 199 19.60 -23.85 -8.73
CA THR A 199 18.95 -23.03 -9.76
C THR A 199 18.32 -21.78 -9.11
N ILE A 200 18.58 -20.62 -9.67
CA ILE A 200 18.07 -19.34 -9.21
C ILE A 200 17.00 -18.77 -10.15
N SER A 201 16.99 -19.22 -11.40
CA SER A 201 15.98 -18.86 -12.42
C SER A 201 15.90 -19.93 -13.51
N ASP A 202 14.76 -20.01 -14.16
CA ASP A 202 14.45 -20.84 -15.33
C ASP A 202 13.75 -20.01 -16.41
#